data_a03808acc8ff235e088ec44096d8c91b
#
_entry.id   a03808acc8ff235e088ec44096d8c91b
#
_cell.length_a   1.000
_cell.length_b   1.000
_cell.length_c   1.000
_cell.angle_alpha   90.00
_cell.angle_beta   90.00
_cell.angle_gamma   90.00
#
_symmetry.space_group_name_H-M   'P 1'
#
loop_
_entity.id
_entity.type
_entity.pdbx_description
1 polymer ?
#
loop_
_entity_poly.entity_id
_entity_poly.type
_entity_poly.pdbx_seq_one_letter_code
_entity_poly.pdbx_strand_id
1 'polypeptide(L)'
;DTWTDTISEILSFLTYGWSFHEIVYKRRMGKTRDQKTRSKYNDGLIGWRKLPIRAQETLYQWEYDDEDNLIAMTQLPPPNYGLITIPMDKAMLFRTKSRKGNPEGRSILRNAYRSWYFKRRIQEYEGIGIERDLAGLPVFTAPEDIAIWDEDDPDMVKLRTGMEAMVQKIRVDELAGIV
;
A
#
# COMPACT_ATOMS: atom_id res chain seq x y z
N ASP A 1 -22.69 -1.63 11.76
CA ASP A 1 -22.16 -0.73 10.72
C ASP A 1 -22.94 0.60 10.81
N THR A 2 -22.27 1.69 10.99
CA THR A 2 -22.88 3.02 10.96
C THR A 2 -22.90 3.55 9.52
N TRP A 3 -23.69 4.58 9.27
CA TRP A 3 -23.68 5.24 7.97
C TRP A 3 -22.31 5.89 7.66
N THR A 4 -21.63 6.35 8.69
CA THR A 4 -20.28 6.92 8.58
C THR A 4 -19.27 5.87 8.10
N ASP A 5 -19.34 4.65 8.64
CA ASP A 5 -18.47 3.54 8.19
C ASP A 5 -18.71 3.24 6.72
N THR A 6 -19.99 3.14 6.31
CA THR A 6 -20.35 2.89 4.91
C THR A 6 -19.84 3.98 3.97
N ILE A 7 -19.94 5.26 4.36
CA ILE A 7 -19.39 6.38 3.57
C ILE A 7 -17.86 6.25 3.47
N SER A 8 -17.18 5.90 4.55
CA SER A 8 -15.72 5.70 4.54
C SER A 8 -15.31 4.60 3.57
N GLU A 9 -16.04 3.48 3.57
CA GLU A 9 -15.82 2.40 2.61
C GLU A 9 -16.11 2.83 1.16
N ILE A 10 -17.18 3.59 0.93
CA ILE A 10 -17.48 4.15 -0.39
C ILE A 10 -16.32 5.02 -0.87
N LEU A 11 -15.81 5.92 -0.02
CA LEU A 11 -14.73 6.83 -0.36
C LEU A 11 -13.41 6.13 -0.70
N SER A 12 -13.29 4.83 -0.46
CA SER A 12 -12.14 4.04 -0.93
C SER A 12 -11.96 4.11 -2.46
N PHE A 13 -13.03 4.48 -3.21
CA PHE A 13 -12.91 4.71 -4.65
C PHE A 13 -11.92 5.82 -5.02
N LEU A 14 -11.64 6.74 -4.11
CA LEU A 14 -10.62 7.79 -4.33
C LEU A 14 -9.21 7.18 -4.39
N THR A 15 -8.95 6.21 -3.51
CA THR A 15 -7.66 5.54 -3.42
C THR A 15 -7.46 4.50 -4.52
N TYR A 16 -8.46 3.62 -4.72
CA TYR A 16 -8.36 2.52 -5.69
C TYR A 16 -8.82 2.89 -7.10
N GLY A 17 -9.60 3.97 -7.23
CA GLY A 17 -10.24 4.38 -8.48
C GLY A 17 -11.71 3.95 -8.55
N TRP A 18 -12.10 2.91 -7.84
CA TRP A 18 -13.45 2.37 -7.76
C TRP A 18 -13.74 1.70 -6.41
N SER A 19 -15.01 1.60 -6.05
CA SER A 19 -15.49 0.75 -4.97
C SER A 19 -16.82 0.12 -5.37
N PHE A 20 -16.99 -1.16 -5.06
CA PHE A 20 -18.15 -1.95 -5.43
C PHE A 20 -18.87 -2.43 -4.19
N HIS A 21 -20.15 -2.13 -4.08
CA HIS A 21 -20.98 -2.44 -2.93
C HIS A 21 -22.16 -3.31 -3.37
N GLU A 22 -22.31 -4.47 -2.74
CA GLU A 22 -23.47 -5.32 -2.97
C GLU A 22 -24.65 -4.82 -2.14
N ILE A 23 -25.82 -4.71 -2.76
CA ILE A 23 -27.05 -4.32 -2.08
C ILE A 23 -27.72 -5.58 -1.55
N VAL A 24 -27.73 -5.75 -0.24
CA VAL A 24 -28.49 -6.82 0.42
C VAL A 24 -29.85 -6.28 0.82
N TYR A 25 -30.88 -6.75 0.15
CA TYR A 25 -32.24 -6.35 0.39
C TYR A 25 -32.87 -7.06 1.61
N LYS A 26 -33.88 -6.44 2.21
CA LYS A 26 -34.76 -7.05 3.21
C LYS A 26 -36.20 -6.59 3.01
N ARG A 27 -37.15 -7.45 3.44
CA ARG A 27 -38.53 -7.03 3.59
C ARG A 27 -38.75 -6.35 4.93
N ARG A 28 -39.42 -5.21 4.96
CA ARG A 28 -39.65 -4.43 6.18
C ARG A 28 -40.88 -4.99 6.91
N MET A 29 -40.64 -5.75 8.00
CA MET A 29 -41.68 -6.47 8.74
C MET A 29 -41.81 -6.00 10.20
N GLY A 30 -41.43 -4.74 10.49
CA GLY A 30 -41.53 -4.18 11.83
C GLY A 30 -40.55 -4.83 12.83
N LYS A 31 -40.92 -4.85 14.10
CA LYS A 31 -40.14 -5.41 15.21
C LYS A 31 -40.22 -6.92 15.29
N THR A 32 -39.88 -7.66 14.25
CA THR A 32 -39.85 -9.13 14.27
C THR A 32 -38.61 -9.67 15.00
N ARG A 33 -38.66 -10.94 15.44
CA ARG A 33 -37.49 -11.65 16.03
C ARG A 33 -36.42 -11.94 14.98
N ASP A 34 -36.84 -12.12 13.72
CA ASP A 34 -35.91 -12.39 12.62
C ASP A 34 -35.15 -11.09 12.25
N GLN A 35 -33.85 -11.11 12.52
CA GLN A 35 -32.97 -9.98 12.18
C GLN A 35 -32.91 -9.70 10.68
N LYS A 36 -33.19 -10.66 9.82
CA LYS A 36 -33.16 -10.48 8.37
C LYS A 36 -34.29 -9.60 7.86
N THR A 37 -35.43 -9.58 8.54
CA THR A 37 -36.65 -8.83 8.16
C THR A 37 -36.96 -7.68 9.12
N ARG A 38 -36.29 -7.63 10.29
CA ARG A 38 -36.52 -6.60 11.31
C ARG A 38 -36.32 -5.20 10.75
N SER A 39 -37.27 -4.32 10.98
CA SER A 39 -37.24 -2.94 10.51
C SER A 39 -37.93 -1.97 11.49
N LYS A 40 -37.67 -0.68 11.38
CA LYS A 40 -38.45 0.38 12.02
C LYS A 40 -39.86 0.47 11.42
N TYR A 41 -40.01 0.13 10.15
CA TYR A 41 -41.27 0.19 9.40
C TYR A 41 -41.88 -1.19 9.24
N ASN A 42 -43.24 -1.26 9.27
CA ASN A 42 -44.00 -2.49 9.06
C ASN A 42 -44.97 -2.30 7.88
N ASP A 43 -44.40 -2.05 6.71
CA ASP A 43 -45.14 -1.74 5.49
C ASP A 43 -44.98 -2.84 4.41
N GLY A 44 -44.22 -3.90 4.71
CA GLY A 44 -43.98 -5.02 3.80
C GLY A 44 -43.15 -4.64 2.56
N LEU A 45 -42.71 -3.39 2.45
CA LEU A 45 -41.89 -2.94 1.34
C LEU A 45 -40.45 -3.47 1.42
N ILE A 46 -39.75 -3.40 0.29
CA ILE A 46 -38.32 -3.76 0.22
C ILE A 46 -37.51 -2.57 0.66
N GLY A 47 -36.53 -2.81 1.51
CA GLY A 47 -35.51 -1.84 1.93
C GLY A 47 -34.11 -2.45 1.93
N TRP A 48 -33.13 -1.64 2.08
CA TRP A 48 -31.74 -2.10 2.22
C TRP A 48 -31.50 -2.66 3.62
N ARG A 49 -30.84 -3.80 3.68
CA ARG A 49 -30.37 -4.42 4.93
C ARG A 49 -28.92 -4.08 5.21
N LYS A 50 -28.06 -4.21 4.18
CA LYS A 50 -26.62 -3.98 4.21
C LYS A 50 -26.19 -3.44 2.86
N LEU A 51 -25.05 -2.74 2.87
CA LEU A 51 -24.34 -2.31 1.68
C LEU A 51 -22.84 -2.66 1.85
N PRO A 52 -22.50 -3.97 1.98
CA PRO A 52 -21.13 -4.36 2.19
C PRO A 52 -20.27 -4.04 0.97
N ILE A 53 -19.08 -3.53 1.24
CA ILE A 53 -18.06 -3.39 0.22
C ILE A 53 -17.54 -4.76 -0.22
N ARG A 54 -17.27 -4.90 -1.49
CA ARG A 54 -16.53 -6.04 -2.04
C ARG A 54 -15.10 -5.57 -2.27
N ALA A 55 -14.14 -6.23 -1.58
CA ALA A 55 -12.76 -5.82 -1.59
C ALA A 55 -12.19 -5.81 -3.03
N GLN A 56 -11.51 -4.74 -3.38
CA GLN A 56 -10.97 -4.53 -4.73
C GLN A 56 -9.96 -5.62 -5.10
N GLU A 57 -9.21 -6.11 -4.10
CA GLU A 57 -8.21 -7.17 -4.26
C GLU A 57 -8.80 -8.53 -4.64
N THR A 58 -10.12 -8.72 -4.43
CA THR A 58 -10.81 -9.96 -4.78
C THR A 58 -11.39 -9.97 -6.18
N LEU A 59 -11.29 -8.88 -6.90
CA LEU A 59 -11.75 -8.78 -8.28
C LEU A 59 -11.03 -9.82 -9.15
N TYR A 60 -11.83 -10.66 -9.81
CA TYR A 60 -11.33 -11.60 -10.82
C TYR A 60 -11.52 -11.05 -12.22
N GLN A 61 -12.78 -10.68 -12.57
CA GLN A 61 -13.09 -10.09 -13.87
C GLN A 61 -14.39 -9.28 -13.82
N TRP A 62 -14.53 -8.39 -14.80
CA TRP A 62 -15.77 -7.70 -15.13
C TRP A 62 -16.47 -8.46 -16.27
N GLU A 63 -17.79 -8.59 -16.17
CA GLU A 63 -18.59 -9.27 -17.17
C GLU A 63 -19.40 -8.25 -17.97
N TYR A 64 -19.45 -8.47 -19.28
CA TYR A 64 -20.11 -7.58 -20.23
C TYR A 64 -21.12 -8.38 -21.06
N ASP A 65 -22.15 -7.69 -21.53
CA ASP A 65 -23.06 -8.22 -22.54
C ASP A 65 -22.50 -8.06 -23.97
N ASP A 66 -23.27 -8.54 -24.96
CA ASP A 66 -22.90 -8.47 -26.37
C ASP A 66 -22.86 -7.02 -26.91
N GLU A 67 -23.37 -6.05 -26.15
CA GLU A 67 -23.37 -4.61 -26.46
C GLU A 67 -22.29 -3.83 -25.69
N ASP A 68 -21.34 -4.52 -25.05
CA ASP A 68 -20.29 -3.94 -24.21
C ASP A 68 -20.79 -3.20 -22.95
N ASN A 69 -22.02 -3.50 -22.48
CA ASN A 69 -22.48 -2.97 -21.20
C ASN A 69 -22.00 -3.85 -20.05
N LEU A 70 -21.60 -3.23 -18.95
CA LEU A 70 -21.18 -3.92 -17.74
C LEU A 70 -22.38 -4.55 -17.03
N ILE A 71 -22.41 -5.89 -16.95
CA ILE A 71 -23.53 -6.66 -16.36
C ILE A 71 -23.23 -7.24 -14.98
N ALA A 72 -21.98 -7.57 -14.69
CA ALA A 72 -21.61 -8.16 -13.42
C ALA A 72 -20.14 -7.98 -13.06
N MET A 73 -19.83 -8.23 -11.78
CA MET A 73 -18.47 -8.38 -11.26
C MET A 73 -18.29 -9.78 -10.70
N THR A 74 -17.30 -10.50 -11.15
CA THR A 74 -16.89 -11.79 -10.58
C THR A 74 -15.67 -11.62 -9.69
N GLN A 75 -15.73 -12.18 -8.48
CA GLN A 75 -14.68 -12.09 -7.47
C GLN A 75 -14.24 -13.47 -6.98
N LEU A 76 -13.04 -13.54 -6.41
CA LEU A 76 -12.44 -14.68 -5.74
C LEU A 76 -12.18 -14.35 -4.26
N PRO A 77 -13.20 -14.38 -3.38
CA PRO A 77 -13.02 -14.00 -1.99
C PRO A 77 -12.36 -15.14 -1.17
N PRO A 78 -11.47 -14.81 -0.23
CA PRO A 78 -10.99 -15.77 0.75
C PRO A 78 -12.14 -16.17 1.70
N PRO A 79 -12.08 -17.32 2.40
CA PRO A 79 -10.98 -18.28 2.41
C PRO A 79 -11.07 -19.34 1.31
N ASN A 80 -12.23 -19.46 0.66
CA ASN A 80 -12.50 -20.60 -0.23
C ASN A 80 -12.09 -20.35 -1.69
N TYR A 81 -11.82 -19.10 -2.06
CA TYR A 81 -11.45 -18.71 -3.42
C TYR A 81 -12.37 -19.26 -4.51
N GLY A 82 -13.67 -19.41 -4.20
CA GLY A 82 -14.69 -19.76 -5.18
C GLY A 82 -15.10 -18.53 -6.00
N LEU A 83 -15.39 -18.75 -7.27
CA LEU A 83 -15.91 -17.69 -8.14
C LEU A 83 -17.33 -17.30 -7.68
N ILE A 84 -17.53 -16.02 -7.41
CA ILE A 84 -18.82 -15.45 -7.04
C ILE A 84 -19.09 -14.28 -7.96
N THR A 85 -20.16 -14.40 -8.76
CA THR A 85 -20.61 -13.35 -9.67
C THR A 85 -21.72 -12.54 -9.01
N ILE A 86 -21.57 -11.22 -8.99
CA ILE A 86 -22.51 -10.26 -8.43
C ILE A 86 -23.02 -9.38 -9.57
N PRO A 87 -24.31 -9.47 -9.93
CA PRO A 87 -24.86 -8.68 -11.02
C PRO A 87 -25.02 -7.21 -10.64
N MET A 88 -24.93 -6.31 -11.62
CA MET A 88 -24.99 -4.87 -11.43
C MET A 88 -26.35 -4.37 -10.91
N ASP A 89 -27.44 -5.10 -11.15
CA ASP A 89 -28.78 -4.78 -10.61
C ASP A 89 -28.85 -4.91 -9.06
N LYS A 90 -27.90 -5.64 -8.46
CA LYS A 90 -27.77 -5.82 -7.01
C LYS A 90 -26.54 -5.12 -6.43
N ALA A 91 -25.99 -4.18 -7.16
CA ALA A 91 -24.77 -3.53 -6.75
C ALA A 91 -24.78 -2.02 -7.00
N MET A 92 -23.88 -1.34 -6.32
CA MET A 92 -23.55 0.07 -6.57
C MET A 92 -22.06 0.16 -6.83
N LEU A 93 -21.71 0.64 -8.03
CA LEU A 93 -20.35 0.91 -8.42
C LEU A 93 -20.06 2.42 -8.29
N PHE A 94 -19.22 2.80 -7.33
CA PHE A 94 -18.70 4.15 -7.22
C PHE A 94 -17.32 4.17 -7.88
N ARG A 95 -17.07 5.19 -8.70
CA ARG A 95 -15.78 5.30 -9.41
C ARG A 95 -15.42 6.76 -9.68
N THR A 96 -14.15 6.99 -9.81
CA THR A 96 -13.62 8.22 -10.36
C THR A 96 -13.88 8.27 -11.86
N LYS A 97 -13.36 9.28 -12.56
CA LYS A 97 -13.54 9.40 -14.01
C LYS A 97 -13.01 8.16 -14.74
N SER A 98 -13.92 7.44 -15.38
CA SER A 98 -13.60 6.32 -16.27
C SER A 98 -13.15 6.81 -17.64
N ARG A 99 -12.28 6.04 -18.28
CA ARG A 99 -11.85 6.25 -19.66
C ARG A 99 -11.97 4.94 -20.44
N LYS A 100 -12.35 5.02 -21.71
CA LYS A 100 -12.41 3.88 -22.65
C LYS A 100 -13.31 2.73 -22.15
N GLY A 101 -14.44 3.04 -21.52
CA GLY A 101 -15.38 2.02 -21.05
C GLY A 101 -14.91 1.19 -19.84
N ASN A 102 -13.68 1.39 -19.35
CA ASN A 102 -13.19 0.64 -18.20
C ASN A 102 -14.04 0.94 -16.95
N PRO A 103 -14.61 -0.06 -16.27
CA PRO A 103 -15.38 0.10 -15.03
C PRO A 103 -14.51 0.56 -13.87
N GLU A 104 -13.22 0.25 -13.89
CA GLU A 104 -12.27 0.76 -12.94
C GLU A 104 -11.95 2.22 -13.23
N GLY A 105 -12.15 3.09 -12.26
CA GLY A 105 -11.74 4.47 -12.35
C GLY A 105 -10.22 4.61 -12.16
N ARG A 106 -9.78 5.84 -12.03
CA ARG A 106 -8.36 6.14 -11.82
C ARG A 106 -8.15 6.66 -10.40
N SER A 107 -7.28 6.02 -9.64
CA SER A 107 -6.84 6.52 -8.33
C SER A 107 -6.34 7.96 -8.42
N ILE A 108 -6.77 8.82 -7.49
CA ILE A 108 -6.25 10.18 -7.36
C ILE A 108 -4.78 10.19 -6.93
N LEU A 109 -4.34 9.14 -6.22
CA LEU A 109 -2.96 8.99 -5.74
C LEU A 109 -1.97 8.69 -6.86
N ARG A 110 -2.44 8.26 -8.03
CA ARG A 110 -1.57 7.90 -9.15
C ARG A 110 -0.66 9.05 -9.60
N ASN A 111 -1.16 10.28 -9.53
CA ASN A 111 -0.37 11.45 -9.91
C ASN A 111 0.66 11.83 -8.83
N ALA A 112 0.42 11.46 -7.57
CA ALA A 112 1.31 11.73 -6.45
C ALA A 112 2.43 10.68 -6.29
N TYR A 113 2.33 9.52 -6.97
CA TYR A 113 3.24 8.40 -6.81
C TYR A 113 4.71 8.79 -7.03
N ARG A 114 5.00 9.55 -8.10
CA ARG A 114 6.37 9.99 -8.40
C ARG A 114 6.96 10.82 -7.27
N SER A 115 6.22 11.83 -6.81
CA SER A 115 6.68 12.70 -5.72
C SER A 115 6.86 11.93 -4.41
N TRP A 116 5.95 11.02 -4.11
CA TRP A 116 6.05 10.14 -2.95
C TRP A 116 7.29 9.23 -3.02
N TYR A 117 7.55 8.62 -4.18
CA TYR A 117 8.70 7.76 -4.40
C TYR A 117 10.02 8.52 -4.21
N PHE A 118 10.15 9.71 -4.81
CA PHE A 118 11.33 10.54 -4.64
C PHE A 118 11.51 11.00 -3.20
N LYS A 119 10.42 11.44 -2.55
CA LYS A 119 10.46 11.81 -1.13
C LYS A 119 11.00 10.66 -0.27
N ARG A 120 10.50 9.46 -0.48
CA ARG A 120 10.94 8.27 0.27
C ARG A 120 12.44 8.02 0.07
N ARG A 121 12.93 8.11 -1.17
CA ARG A 121 14.36 7.93 -1.47
C ARG A 121 15.23 9.01 -0.83
N ILE A 122 14.80 10.26 -0.87
CA ILE A 122 15.52 11.35 -0.22
C ILE A 122 15.61 11.12 1.29
N GLN A 123 14.51 10.70 1.93
CA GLN A 123 14.50 10.38 3.36
C GLN A 123 15.46 9.23 3.72
N GLU A 124 15.56 8.20 2.87
CA GLU A 124 16.54 7.13 3.02
C GLU A 124 17.98 7.67 2.95
N TYR A 125 18.28 8.53 1.97
CA TYR A 125 19.62 9.15 1.84
C TYR A 125 19.93 10.14 2.96
N GLU A 126 18.97 10.92 3.40
CA GLU A 126 19.11 11.80 4.57
C GLU A 126 19.43 11.00 5.82
N GLY A 127 18.74 9.89 6.05
CA GLY A 127 19.01 8.98 7.18
C GLY A 127 20.45 8.46 7.16
N ILE A 128 20.91 7.97 6.02
CA ILE A 128 22.30 7.50 5.84
C ILE A 128 23.30 8.66 6.02
N GLY A 129 22.98 9.86 5.51
CA GLY A 129 23.83 11.04 5.66
C GLY A 129 23.97 11.45 7.13
N ILE A 130 22.86 11.52 7.86
CA ILE A 130 22.83 11.86 9.28
C ILE A 130 23.63 10.83 10.09
N GLU A 131 23.44 9.55 9.80
CA GLU A 131 24.18 8.47 10.47
C GLU A 131 25.69 8.61 10.28
N ARG A 132 26.13 8.90 9.05
CA ARG A 132 27.55 9.14 8.75
C ARG A 132 28.09 10.40 9.41
N ASP A 133 27.32 11.48 9.45
CA ASP A 133 27.72 12.73 10.11
C ASP A 133 27.81 12.57 11.63
N LEU A 134 26.89 11.83 12.25
CA LEU A 134 26.92 11.53 13.70
C LEU A 134 28.07 10.60 14.05
N ALA A 135 28.43 9.68 13.16
CA ALA A 135 29.56 8.78 13.36
C ALA A 135 30.92 9.50 13.22
N GLY A 136 30.91 10.67 12.57
CA GLY A 136 32.11 11.38 12.21
C GLY A 136 32.87 10.73 11.05
N LEU A 137 33.90 11.40 10.58
CA LEU A 137 34.83 10.85 9.59
C LEU A 137 35.96 10.13 10.32
N PRO A 138 36.10 8.82 10.16
CA PRO A 138 37.23 8.13 10.78
C PRO A 138 38.55 8.64 10.18
N VAL A 139 39.40 9.23 11.01
CA VAL A 139 40.69 9.74 10.63
C VAL A 139 41.75 8.91 11.35
N PHE A 140 42.67 8.35 10.59
CA PHE A 140 43.82 7.67 11.13
C PHE A 140 45.03 8.61 11.01
N THR A 141 45.69 8.88 12.12
CA THR A 141 46.90 9.71 12.17
C THR A 141 48.10 8.82 12.43
N ALA A 142 49.02 8.72 11.46
CA ALA A 142 50.29 8.04 11.68
C ALA A 142 51.22 8.89 12.53
N PRO A 143 52.06 8.29 13.40
CA PRO A 143 53.12 8.99 14.10
C PRO A 143 54.11 9.64 13.10
N GLU A 144 54.67 10.78 13.45
CA GLU A 144 55.60 11.55 12.57
C GLU A 144 56.88 10.82 12.23
N ASP A 145 57.29 9.85 13.04
CA ASP A 145 58.49 9.04 12.87
C ASP A 145 58.31 7.87 11.88
N ILE A 146 57.05 7.63 11.44
CA ILE A 146 56.73 6.56 10.48
C ILE A 146 56.50 7.17 9.09
N ALA A 147 57.40 6.87 8.15
CA ALA A 147 57.27 7.32 6.77
C ALA A 147 56.23 6.50 5.98
N ILE A 148 54.95 6.54 6.42
CA ILE A 148 53.84 5.73 5.86
C ILE A 148 53.60 5.96 4.35
N TRP A 149 54.16 7.05 3.80
CA TRP A 149 54.02 7.43 2.41
C TRP A 149 55.22 6.99 1.54
N ASP A 150 56.18 6.25 2.15
CA ASP A 150 57.31 5.68 1.40
C ASP A 150 56.82 4.52 0.55
N GLU A 151 56.87 4.71 -0.77
CA GLU A 151 56.48 3.71 -1.78
C GLU A 151 57.58 2.71 -2.09
N ASP A 152 58.80 2.98 -1.73
CA ASP A 152 59.95 2.12 -1.95
C ASP A 152 60.06 1.04 -0.85
N ASP A 153 59.44 1.26 0.30
CA ASP A 153 59.40 0.29 1.38
C ASP A 153 58.09 -0.56 1.34
N PRO A 154 58.21 -1.88 0.97
CA PRO A 154 57.06 -2.78 0.86
C PRO A 154 56.31 -2.99 2.18
N ASP A 155 56.91 -2.79 3.34
CA ASP A 155 56.27 -2.91 4.64
C ASP A 155 55.43 -1.68 4.96
N MET A 156 55.86 -0.50 4.56
CA MET A 156 55.08 0.73 4.67
C MET A 156 53.86 0.72 3.75
N VAL A 157 54.01 0.21 2.52
CA VAL A 157 52.90 0.03 1.59
C VAL A 157 51.84 -0.92 2.15
N LYS A 158 52.26 -2.03 2.78
CA LYS A 158 51.32 -2.95 3.42
C LYS A 158 50.62 -2.31 4.61
N LEU A 159 51.34 -1.60 5.44
CA LEU A 159 50.80 -0.90 6.62
C LEU A 159 49.77 0.16 6.19
N ARG A 160 50.04 0.97 5.20
CA ARG A 160 49.12 1.97 4.61
C ARG A 160 47.86 1.27 4.08
N THR A 161 48.01 0.22 3.26
CA THR A 161 46.88 -0.50 2.70
C THR A 161 46.00 -1.14 3.80
N GLY A 162 46.61 -1.66 4.85
CA GLY A 162 45.90 -2.18 6.01
C GLY A 162 45.10 -1.12 6.75
N MET A 163 45.69 0.07 6.96
CA MET A 163 45.03 1.19 7.60
C MET A 163 43.90 1.76 6.77
N GLU A 164 44.09 1.92 5.46
CA GLU A 164 43.04 2.34 4.52
C GLU A 164 41.85 1.34 4.52
N ALA A 165 42.14 0.04 4.52
CA ALA A 165 41.11 -0.98 4.61
C ALA A 165 40.36 -0.96 5.94
N MET A 166 41.04 -0.65 7.06
CA MET A 166 40.39 -0.46 8.36
C MET A 166 39.47 0.76 8.36
N VAL A 167 39.93 1.92 7.91
CA VAL A 167 39.13 3.15 7.84
C VAL A 167 37.88 2.95 6.96
N GLN A 168 38.03 2.27 5.84
CA GLN A 168 36.90 2.00 4.94
C GLN A 168 35.88 1.00 5.52
N LYS A 169 36.28 0.13 6.44
CA LYS A 169 35.42 -0.87 7.08
C LYS A 169 34.77 -0.37 8.37
N ILE A 170 35.22 0.75 8.93
CA ILE A 170 34.63 1.30 10.15
C ILE A 170 33.21 1.76 9.84
N ARG A 171 32.22 1.01 10.34
CA ARG A 171 30.82 1.36 10.36
C ARG A 171 30.36 1.33 11.80
N VAL A 172 29.62 2.34 12.22
CA VAL A 172 29.18 2.50 13.61
C VAL A 172 28.34 1.32 14.10
N ASP A 173 27.57 0.69 13.22
CA ASP A 173 26.69 -0.44 13.58
C ASP A 173 27.40 -1.81 13.63
N GLU A 174 28.54 -1.95 12.95
CA GLU A 174 29.18 -3.26 12.80
C GLU A 174 30.49 -3.39 13.60
N LEU A 175 31.12 -2.28 14.01
CA LEU A 175 32.42 -2.25 14.68
C LEU A 175 32.46 -1.27 15.86
N ALA A 176 31.46 -1.30 16.71
CA ALA A 176 31.49 -0.60 17.99
C ALA A 176 32.40 -1.34 18.98
N GLY A 177 33.69 -1.26 18.78
CA GLY A 177 34.66 -1.81 19.70
C GLY A 177 35.96 -2.24 19.03
N ILE A 178 36.78 -1.27 18.70
CA ILE A 178 38.23 -1.51 18.60
C ILE A 178 38.79 -1.05 19.96
N VAL A 179 39.17 -2.01 20.78
CA VAL A 179 39.93 -1.80 22.02
C VAL A 179 41.40 -1.63 21.64
#